data_677d86512b5a03b8877c467006514df1
#
_entry.id   677d86512b5a03b8877c467006514df1
#
_cell.length_a   1.000
_cell.length_b   1.000
_cell.length_c   1.000
_cell.angle_alpha   90.00
_cell.angle_beta   90.00
_cell.angle_gamma   90.00
#
_symmetry.space_group_name_H-M   'P 1'
#
loop_
_entity.id
_entity.type
_entity.pdbx_description
1 polymer ?
#
loop_
_entity_poly.entity_id
_entity_poly.type
_entity_poly.pdbx_seq_one_letter_code
_entity_poly.pdbx_strand_id
1 'polypeptide(L)'
;FDYEQMSGRAGRPQYDNTGYSYLIAKSMEEAIDLEERYVNGDVEPTNSKLIENKDAVFKQIIAQVASTLAKTPEDLQDFFRKTFYGYQMTSNPSMSFFAEDSLKFEIESALEFLLQNRIIQATPEGLKTTPFGNLIAKSNYSVETAVKIKEYATNAEHIDPNELIYHLAQTPDLPLISFKGRKSKDPVREKLASSGLFALDIGNPEATTVSLIEWINERNEYEIENAYNVYSSSTRRAAYEASLLIKFTKNTMEVLGKYNFSKDLDFLSARLYYGVKEDIIPLVVGVKRLGRKRARNIVDIFGEDLRPYSEEQLQKIEGIGPKLAKSIKQFADNY
;
A
#
# COMPACT_ATOMS: atom_id res chain seq x y z
N PHE A 1 -25.02 -7.35 -9.02
CA PHE A 1 -24.59 -8.12 -7.82
C PHE A 1 -24.46 -7.24 -6.58
N ASP A 2 -23.62 -6.17 -6.60
CA ASP A 2 -23.42 -5.30 -5.44
C ASP A 2 -24.69 -4.58 -5.00
N TYR A 3 -25.51 -4.11 -5.95
CA TYR A 3 -26.81 -3.50 -5.65
C TYR A 3 -27.75 -4.49 -4.92
N GLU A 4 -27.88 -5.70 -5.41
CA GLU A 4 -28.71 -6.73 -4.81
C GLU A 4 -28.22 -7.13 -3.40
N GLN A 5 -26.90 -7.25 -3.22
CA GLN A 5 -26.32 -7.50 -1.90
C GLN A 5 -26.60 -6.36 -0.91
N MET A 6 -26.52 -5.10 -1.37
CA MET A 6 -26.81 -3.93 -0.53
C MET A 6 -28.30 -3.77 -0.27
N SER A 7 -29.14 -3.92 -1.29
CA SER A 7 -30.60 -3.82 -1.17
C SER A 7 -31.17 -4.96 -0.31
N GLY A 8 -30.62 -6.17 -0.43
CA GLY A 8 -30.97 -7.31 0.40
C GLY A 8 -30.64 -7.16 1.90
N ARG A 9 -29.96 -6.07 2.30
CA ARG A 9 -29.73 -5.71 3.70
C ARG A 9 -30.71 -4.66 4.21
N ALA A 10 -31.61 -4.16 3.36
CA ALA A 10 -32.68 -3.27 3.75
C ALA A 10 -33.80 -4.05 4.45
N GLY A 11 -34.12 -3.65 5.69
CA GLY A 11 -35.09 -4.36 6.53
C GLY A 11 -34.52 -5.58 7.25
N ARG A 12 -35.16 -5.96 8.33
CA ARG A 12 -34.86 -7.16 9.11
C ARG A 12 -36.08 -8.05 9.16
N PRO A 13 -36.06 -9.28 8.59
CA PRO A 13 -37.25 -10.13 8.46
C PRO A 13 -38.04 -10.39 9.78
N GLN A 14 -37.37 -10.24 10.94
CA GLN A 14 -37.97 -10.46 12.25
C GLN A 14 -38.62 -9.19 12.85
N TYR A 15 -38.32 -8.00 12.31
CA TYR A 15 -38.74 -6.71 12.89
C TYR A 15 -39.41 -5.78 11.90
N ASP A 16 -39.10 -5.90 10.61
CA ASP A 16 -39.55 -4.97 9.57
C ASP A 16 -40.33 -5.74 8.49
N ASN A 17 -41.55 -5.32 8.20
CA ASN A 17 -42.37 -5.90 7.13
C ASN A 17 -41.93 -5.43 5.74
N THR A 18 -41.18 -4.33 5.64
CA THR A 18 -40.78 -3.72 4.39
C THR A 18 -39.40 -3.07 4.56
N GLY A 19 -38.47 -3.33 3.64
CA GLY A 19 -37.18 -2.64 3.55
C GLY A 19 -37.17 -1.67 2.38
N TYR A 20 -36.45 -0.55 2.52
CA TYR A 20 -36.31 0.45 1.47
C TYR A 20 -34.83 0.53 1.05
N SER A 21 -34.60 0.49 -0.26
CA SER A 21 -33.30 0.75 -0.88
C SER A 21 -33.42 1.94 -1.83
N TYR A 22 -32.45 2.85 -1.80
CA TYR A 22 -32.48 4.08 -2.60
C TYR A 22 -31.26 4.14 -3.51
N LEU A 23 -31.51 4.36 -4.81
CA LEU A 23 -30.49 4.77 -5.77
C LEU A 23 -30.51 6.31 -5.88
N ILE A 24 -29.35 6.94 -5.78
CA ILE A 24 -29.24 8.40 -5.83
C ILE A 24 -28.67 8.79 -7.21
N ALA A 25 -29.45 9.52 -7.98
CA ALA A 25 -29.09 10.05 -9.29
C ALA A 25 -28.92 11.58 -9.26
N LYS A 26 -28.02 12.12 -10.09
CA LYS A 26 -27.78 13.57 -10.23
C LYS A 26 -28.70 14.20 -11.28
N SER A 27 -29.28 13.40 -12.17
CA SER A 27 -30.18 13.82 -13.22
C SER A 27 -31.27 12.78 -13.48
N MET A 28 -32.32 13.18 -14.22
CA MET A 28 -33.39 12.25 -14.60
C MET A 28 -32.88 11.18 -15.58
N GLU A 29 -31.96 11.53 -16.45
CA GLU A 29 -31.33 10.59 -17.40
C GLU A 29 -30.52 9.52 -16.65
N GLU A 30 -29.71 9.93 -15.67
CA GLU A 30 -28.98 9.01 -14.80
C GLU A 30 -29.94 8.13 -13.96
N ALA A 31 -31.10 8.66 -13.53
CA ALA A 31 -32.09 7.89 -12.79
C ALA A 31 -32.66 6.74 -13.62
N ILE A 32 -32.98 7.00 -14.88
CA ILE A 32 -33.46 5.97 -15.82
C ILE A 32 -32.38 4.90 -16.05
N ASP A 33 -31.14 5.32 -16.31
CA ASP A 33 -30.01 4.39 -16.50
C ASP A 33 -29.77 3.51 -15.27
N LEU A 34 -29.80 4.10 -14.07
CA LEU A 34 -29.67 3.37 -12.82
C LEU A 34 -30.82 2.38 -12.59
N GLU A 35 -32.05 2.77 -12.92
CA GLU A 35 -33.21 1.89 -12.80
C GLU A 35 -33.13 0.71 -13.77
N GLU A 36 -32.82 0.96 -15.05
CA GLU A 36 -32.64 -0.09 -16.04
C GLU A 36 -31.50 -1.03 -15.68
N ARG A 37 -30.37 -0.51 -15.23
CA ARG A 37 -29.18 -1.29 -14.94
C ARG A 37 -29.26 -2.08 -13.65
N TYR A 38 -29.79 -1.50 -12.57
CA TYR A 38 -29.72 -2.08 -11.23
C TYR A 38 -31.04 -2.65 -10.72
N VAL A 39 -32.18 -2.10 -11.12
CA VAL A 39 -33.50 -2.57 -10.66
C VAL A 39 -34.09 -3.60 -11.62
N ASN A 40 -34.03 -3.29 -12.93
CA ASN A 40 -34.64 -4.11 -13.98
C ASN A 40 -33.61 -4.96 -14.74
N GLY A 41 -32.32 -4.74 -14.52
CA GLY A 41 -31.24 -5.48 -15.19
C GLY A 41 -31.08 -6.90 -14.66
N ASP A 42 -30.62 -7.78 -15.53
CA ASP A 42 -30.24 -9.15 -15.15
C ASP A 42 -29.01 -9.14 -14.24
N VAL A 43 -28.89 -10.17 -13.41
CA VAL A 43 -27.73 -10.36 -12.53
C VAL A 43 -26.49 -10.56 -13.37
N GLU A 44 -25.47 -9.71 -13.16
CA GLU A 44 -24.19 -9.84 -13.85
C GLU A 44 -23.56 -11.23 -13.57
N PRO A 45 -23.04 -11.91 -14.60
CA PRO A 45 -22.39 -13.18 -14.42
C PRO A 45 -21.17 -13.05 -13.49
N THR A 46 -21.07 -13.93 -12.52
CA THR A 46 -19.90 -13.97 -11.64
C THR A 46 -18.68 -14.44 -12.42
N ASN A 47 -17.64 -13.62 -12.47
CA ASN A 47 -16.35 -13.95 -13.07
C ASN A 47 -15.29 -14.24 -12.02
N SER A 48 -14.40 -15.17 -12.33
CA SER A 48 -13.21 -15.40 -11.52
C SER A 48 -12.28 -14.20 -11.59
N LYS A 49 -11.86 -13.65 -10.44
CA LYS A 49 -10.88 -12.56 -10.40
C LYS A 49 -9.54 -12.92 -11.05
N LEU A 50 -9.25 -14.20 -11.24
CA LEU A 50 -8.05 -14.67 -11.94
C LEU A 50 -8.08 -14.37 -13.45
N ILE A 51 -9.26 -14.17 -14.06
CA ILE A 51 -9.41 -13.83 -15.48
C ILE A 51 -8.92 -12.40 -15.75
N GLU A 52 -9.23 -11.49 -14.85
CA GLU A 52 -8.99 -10.06 -15.04
C GLU A 52 -7.68 -9.57 -14.39
N ASN A 53 -7.10 -10.38 -13.51
CA ASN A 53 -5.96 -9.97 -12.68
C ASN A 53 -4.81 -10.97 -12.74
N LYS A 54 -3.83 -10.70 -13.60
CA LYS A 54 -2.60 -11.51 -13.70
C LYS A 54 -1.83 -11.63 -12.37
N ASP A 55 -1.84 -10.59 -11.54
CA ASP A 55 -1.19 -10.62 -10.23
C ASP A 55 -1.82 -11.69 -9.32
N ALA A 56 -3.13 -11.90 -9.41
CA ALA A 56 -3.81 -12.95 -8.68
C ALA A 56 -3.34 -14.35 -9.11
N VAL A 57 -3.04 -14.56 -10.40
CA VAL A 57 -2.45 -15.82 -10.91
C VAL A 57 -1.05 -16.00 -10.34
N PHE A 58 -0.19 -14.97 -10.39
CA PHE A 58 1.14 -15.01 -9.80
C PHE A 58 1.10 -15.37 -8.31
N LYS A 59 0.28 -14.67 -7.54
CA LYS A 59 0.12 -14.93 -6.09
C LYS A 59 -0.35 -16.35 -5.82
N GLN A 60 -1.26 -16.86 -6.63
CA GLN A 60 -1.76 -18.22 -6.47
C GLN A 60 -0.67 -19.25 -6.76
N ILE A 61 0.13 -19.08 -7.82
CA ILE A 61 1.28 -19.95 -8.12
C ILE A 61 2.28 -19.91 -6.95
N ILE A 62 2.65 -18.72 -6.48
CA ILE A 62 3.57 -18.57 -5.36
C ILE A 62 3.03 -19.28 -4.11
N ALA A 63 1.74 -19.14 -3.81
CA ALA A 63 1.11 -19.78 -2.66
C ALA A 63 1.13 -21.32 -2.76
N GLN A 64 0.84 -21.89 -3.93
CA GLN A 64 0.87 -23.33 -4.16
C GLN A 64 2.30 -23.91 -4.00
N VAL A 65 3.29 -23.21 -4.54
CA VAL A 65 4.70 -23.61 -4.42
C VAL A 65 5.21 -23.42 -2.98
N ALA A 66 4.90 -22.30 -2.34
CA ALA A 66 5.30 -22.02 -0.96
C ALA A 66 4.73 -23.01 0.05
N SER A 67 3.50 -23.48 -0.17
CA SER A 67 2.84 -24.50 0.65
C SER A 67 3.22 -25.95 0.27
N THR A 68 4.11 -26.12 -0.69
CA THR A 68 4.55 -27.43 -1.22
C THR A 68 3.45 -28.29 -1.83
N LEU A 69 2.31 -27.67 -2.19
CA LEU A 69 1.18 -28.33 -2.83
C LEU A 69 1.41 -28.54 -4.33
N ALA A 70 2.20 -27.69 -4.97
CA ALA A 70 2.63 -27.86 -6.35
C ALA A 70 4.18 -27.88 -6.40
N LYS A 71 4.72 -28.94 -7.02
CA LYS A 71 6.17 -29.15 -7.22
C LYS A 71 6.56 -29.13 -8.67
N THR A 72 5.62 -29.30 -9.57
CA THR A 72 5.83 -29.32 -11.02
C THR A 72 4.87 -28.35 -11.72
N PRO A 73 5.15 -27.96 -12.97
CA PRO A 73 4.20 -27.20 -13.79
C PRO A 73 2.86 -27.92 -13.96
N GLU A 74 2.88 -29.25 -14.06
CA GLU A 74 1.69 -30.10 -14.19
C GLU A 74 0.80 -30.01 -12.93
N ASP A 75 1.40 -30.02 -11.73
CA ASP A 75 0.65 -29.82 -10.47
C ASP A 75 -0.09 -28.47 -10.46
N LEU A 76 0.55 -27.42 -10.97
CA LEU A 76 -0.09 -26.09 -11.10
C LEU A 76 -1.24 -26.12 -12.10
N GLN A 77 -1.06 -26.75 -13.27
CA GLN A 77 -2.12 -26.88 -14.26
C GLN A 77 -3.32 -27.66 -13.67
N ASP A 78 -3.06 -28.77 -12.99
CA ASP A 78 -4.09 -29.56 -12.32
C ASP A 78 -4.81 -28.81 -11.21
N PHE A 79 -4.10 -27.97 -10.46
CA PHE A 79 -4.70 -27.08 -9.47
C PHE A 79 -5.65 -26.09 -10.14
N PHE A 80 -5.17 -25.31 -11.12
CA PHE A 80 -5.98 -24.28 -11.76
C PHE A 80 -7.19 -24.86 -12.49
N ARG A 81 -7.07 -26.04 -13.12
CA ARG A 81 -8.17 -26.75 -13.78
C ARG A 81 -9.34 -27.04 -12.82
N LYS A 82 -9.06 -27.29 -11.54
CA LYS A 82 -10.06 -27.57 -10.49
C LYS A 82 -10.69 -26.33 -9.88
N THR A 83 -10.25 -25.12 -10.26
CA THR A 83 -10.78 -23.85 -9.77
C THR A 83 -11.95 -23.37 -10.63
N PHE A 84 -12.70 -22.38 -10.10
CA PHE A 84 -13.73 -21.69 -10.88
C PHE A 84 -13.15 -21.00 -12.13
N TYR A 85 -11.92 -20.53 -12.05
CA TYR A 85 -11.17 -20.00 -13.20
C TYR A 85 -11.02 -21.05 -14.31
N GLY A 86 -10.52 -22.22 -13.98
CA GLY A 86 -10.39 -23.34 -14.93
C GLY A 86 -11.73 -23.75 -15.53
N TYR A 87 -12.79 -23.83 -14.69
CA TYR A 87 -14.14 -24.11 -15.15
C TYR A 87 -14.63 -23.08 -16.18
N GLN A 88 -14.47 -21.78 -15.89
CA GLN A 88 -14.89 -20.73 -16.82
C GLN A 88 -14.11 -20.72 -18.14
N MET A 89 -12.80 -20.99 -18.08
CA MET A 89 -11.97 -21.11 -19.27
C MET A 89 -12.39 -22.28 -20.16
N THR A 90 -12.75 -23.43 -19.57
CA THR A 90 -13.10 -24.65 -20.31
C THR A 90 -14.58 -24.72 -20.71
N SER A 91 -15.47 -24.03 -20.01
CA SER A 91 -16.92 -24.05 -20.27
C SER A 91 -17.41 -23.04 -21.29
N ASN A 92 -16.55 -22.12 -21.76
CA ASN A 92 -16.93 -21.16 -22.79
C ASN A 92 -16.94 -21.82 -24.19
N PRO A 93 -18.12 -21.98 -24.84
CA PRO A 93 -18.22 -22.64 -26.14
C PRO A 93 -17.37 -22.03 -27.25
N SER A 94 -17.13 -20.71 -27.17
CA SER A 94 -16.31 -19.98 -28.14
C SER A 94 -14.81 -20.19 -27.97
N MET A 95 -14.38 -20.68 -26.80
CA MET A 95 -12.98 -20.91 -26.43
C MET A 95 -12.66 -22.41 -26.22
N SER A 96 -13.66 -23.29 -26.20
CA SER A 96 -13.54 -24.68 -25.76
C SER A 96 -12.48 -25.50 -26.51
N PHE A 97 -12.23 -25.21 -27.77
CA PHE A 97 -11.25 -25.95 -28.58
C PHE A 97 -9.80 -25.61 -28.23
N PHE A 98 -9.54 -24.40 -27.68
CA PHE A 98 -8.20 -23.94 -27.29
C PHE A 98 -8.07 -23.66 -25.79
N ALA A 99 -9.09 -23.95 -25.02
CA ALA A 99 -9.18 -23.51 -23.64
C ALA A 99 -8.11 -24.17 -22.72
N GLU A 100 -7.82 -25.46 -22.93
CA GLU A 100 -6.76 -26.15 -22.18
C GLU A 100 -5.37 -25.63 -22.56
N ASP A 101 -5.12 -25.38 -23.84
CA ASP A 101 -3.88 -24.82 -24.31
C ASP A 101 -3.69 -23.37 -23.85
N SER A 102 -4.78 -22.58 -23.80
CA SER A 102 -4.74 -21.20 -23.28
C SER A 102 -4.45 -21.16 -21.77
N LEU A 103 -5.09 -22.00 -20.99
CA LEU A 103 -4.84 -22.10 -19.55
C LEU A 103 -3.39 -22.55 -19.26
N LYS A 104 -2.93 -23.55 -20.00
CA LYS A 104 -1.55 -24.03 -19.92
C LYS A 104 -0.57 -22.92 -20.24
N PHE A 105 -0.78 -22.20 -21.35
CA PHE A 105 0.08 -21.10 -21.78
C PHE A 105 0.15 -19.97 -20.75
N GLU A 106 -0.98 -19.59 -20.14
CA GLU A 106 -1.01 -18.56 -19.10
C GLU A 106 -0.22 -18.98 -17.84
N ILE A 107 -0.38 -20.22 -17.40
CA ILE A 107 0.34 -20.74 -16.23
C ILE A 107 1.83 -20.83 -16.52
N GLU A 108 2.22 -21.34 -17.70
CA GLU A 108 3.63 -21.43 -18.11
C GLU A 108 4.28 -20.06 -18.24
N SER A 109 3.59 -19.09 -18.87
CA SER A 109 4.07 -17.69 -18.96
C SER A 109 4.22 -17.06 -17.58
N ALA A 110 3.27 -17.28 -16.68
CA ALA A 110 3.34 -16.77 -15.32
C ALA A 110 4.49 -17.44 -14.54
N LEU A 111 4.67 -18.74 -14.68
CA LEU A 111 5.76 -19.46 -14.02
C LEU A 111 7.12 -19.01 -14.57
N GLU A 112 7.26 -18.83 -15.88
CA GLU A 112 8.47 -18.30 -16.50
C GLU A 112 8.85 -16.93 -15.93
N PHE A 113 7.87 -16.00 -15.84
CA PHE A 113 8.08 -14.70 -15.22
C PHE A 113 8.58 -14.81 -13.77
N LEU A 114 7.98 -15.69 -12.97
CA LEU A 114 8.36 -15.90 -11.57
C LEU A 114 9.76 -16.52 -11.43
N LEU A 115 10.17 -17.41 -12.35
CA LEU A 115 11.51 -17.98 -12.43
C LEU A 115 12.54 -16.93 -12.84
N GLN A 116 12.28 -16.15 -13.89
CA GLN A 116 13.17 -15.08 -14.37
C GLN A 116 13.42 -14.02 -13.29
N ASN A 117 12.39 -13.68 -12.51
CA ASN A 117 12.49 -12.74 -11.39
C ASN A 117 13.04 -13.37 -10.10
N ARG A 118 13.45 -14.64 -10.13
CA ARG A 118 13.95 -15.39 -8.98
C ARG A 118 13.02 -15.34 -7.77
N ILE A 119 11.72 -15.41 -8.02
CA ILE A 119 10.67 -15.53 -7.00
C ILE A 119 10.49 -17.02 -6.69
N ILE A 120 10.49 -17.84 -7.72
CA ILE A 120 10.50 -19.30 -7.68
C ILE A 120 11.80 -19.79 -8.32
N GLN A 121 12.25 -20.96 -7.91
CA GLN A 121 13.40 -21.66 -8.51
C GLN A 121 13.05 -23.11 -8.77
N ALA A 122 13.59 -23.66 -9.85
CA ALA A 122 13.55 -25.10 -10.12
C ALA A 122 14.71 -25.78 -9.39
N THR A 123 14.40 -26.87 -8.69
CA THR A 123 15.38 -27.71 -7.99
C THR A 123 15.19 -29.16 -8.42
N PRO A 124 16.14 -30.10 -8.12
CA PRO A 124 15.94 -31.52 -8.39
C PRO A 124 14.71 -32.12 -7.71
N GLU A 125 14.24 -31.51 -6.63
CA GLU A 125 13.06 -31.93 -5.85
C GLU A 125 11.75 -31.25 -6.33
N GLY A 126 11.83 -30.38 -7.35
CA GLY A 126 10.72 -29.63 -7.91
C GLY A 126 10.83 -28.12 -7.70
N LEU A 127 9.73 -27.43 -7.94
CA LEU A 127 9.61 -25.97 -7.77
C LEU A 127 9.66 -25.62 -6.28
N LYS A 128 10.42 -24.57 -5.94
CA LYS A 128 10.50 -24.00 -4.59
C LYS A 128 10.51 -22.48 -4.67
N THR A 129 9.93 -21.85 -3.66
CA THR A 129 10.08 -20.39 -3.47
C THR A 129 11.50 -20.06 -3.02
N THR A 130 12.05 -18.95 -3.54
CA THR A 130 13.28 -18.35 -3.00
C THR A 130 13.00 -17.63 -1.68
N PRO A 131 14.02 -17.16 -0.93
CA PRO A 131 13.80 -16.28 0.22
C PRO A 131 12.96 -15.03 -0.13
N PHE A 132 13.18 -14.44 -1.31
CA PHE A 132 12.37 -13.34 -1.82
C PHE A 132 10.94 -13.77 -2.16
N GLY A 133 10.75 -14.93 -2.79
CA GLY A 133 9.43 -15.50 -3.04
C GLY A 133 8.65 -15.78 -1.75
N ASN A 134 9.33 -16.24 -0.70
CA ASN A 134 8.72 -16.41 0.62
C ASN A 134 8.28 -15.09 1.26
N LEU A 135 9.04 -14.02 1.03
CA LEU A 135 8.67 -12.67 1.48
C LEU A 135 7.39 -12.20 0.79
N ILE A 136 7.29 -12.41 -0.54
CA ILE A 136 6.09 -12.07 -1.32
C ILE A 136 4.89 -12.91 -0.85
N ALA A 137 5.06 -14.22 -0.67
CA ALA A 137 4.00 -15.13 -0.22
C ALA A 137 3.35 -14.71 1.11
N LYS A 138 4.13 -14.07 1.99
CA LYS A 138 3.69 -13.57 3.30
C LYS A 138 3.14 -12.14 3.26
N SER A 139 3.29 -11.44 2.14
CA SER A 139 2.83 -10.07 1.95
C SER A 139 1.49 -10.01 1.22
N ASN A 140 0.81 -8.87 1.33
CA ASN A 140 -0.38 -8.58 0.54
C ASN A 140 -0.07 -7.78 -0.74
N TYR A 141 1.21 -7.44 -0.98
CA TYR A 141 1.62 -6.63 -2.12
C TYR A 141 1.57 -7.41 -3.43
N SER A 142 1.32 -6.70 -4.52
CA SER A 142 1.40 -7.25 -5.87
C SER A 142 2.81 -7.71 -6.21
N VAL A 143 2.91 -8.68 -7.09
CA VAL A 143 4.22 -9.15 -7.58
C VAL A 143 4.92 -8.04 -8.34
N GLU A 144 4.17 -7.18 -9.04
CA GLU A 144 4.72 -6.00 -9.72
C GLU A 144 5.40 -5.04 -8.73
N THR A 145 4.73 -4.69 -7.63
CA THR A 145 5.34 -3.88 -6.56
C THR A 145 6.60 -4.53 -6.00
N ALA A 146 6.53 -5.83 -5.73
CA ALA A 146 7.67 -6.56 -5.17
C ALA A 146 8.87 -6.57 -6.12
N VAL A 147 8.65 -6.75 -7.43
CA VAL A 147 9.71 -6.72 -8.45
C VAL A 147 10.32 -5.33 -8.56
N LYS A 148 9.51 -4.27 -8.63
CA LYS A 148 10.00 -2.87 -8.65
C LYS A 148 10.85 -2.55 -7.42
N ILE A 149 10.39 -2.96 -6.23
CA ILE A 149 11.16 -2.77 -4.98
C ILE A 149 12.47 -3.57 -5.02
N LYS A 150 12.46 -4.79 -5.55
CA LYS A 150 13.68 -5.58 -5.70
C LYS A 150 14.67 -4.94 -6.66
N GLU A 151 14.21 -4.38 -7.77
CA GLU A 151 15.05 -3.64 -8.73
C GLU A 151 15.73 -2.44 -8.05
N TYR A 152 14.94 -1.62 -7.33
CA TYR A 152 15.49 -0.53 -6.52
C TYR A 152 16.51 -1.05 -5.51
N ALA A 153 16.14 -2.05 -4.72
CA ALA A 153 16.99 -2.62 -3.67
C ALA A 153 18.30 -3.21 -4.23
N THR A 154 18.28 -3.78 -5.44
CA THR A 154 19.46 -4.34 -6.09
C THR A 154 20.44 -3.24 -6.49
N ASN A 155 19.95 -2.11 -7.02
CA ASN A 155 20.75 -1.03 -7.58
C ASN A 155 21.14 0.04 -6.55
N ALA A 156 20.45 0.11 -5.41
CA ALA A 156 20.71 1.12 -4.40
C ALA A 156 22.12 1.00 -3.79
N GLU A 157 22.88 2.09 -3.85
CA GLU A 157 24.18 2.26 -3.19
C GLU A 157 24.06 3.06 -1.89
N HIS A 158 23.03 3.88 -1.77
CA HIS A 158 22.62 4.64 -0.59
C HIS A 158 21.09 4.75 -0.56
N ILE A 159 20.55 5.21 0.54
CA ILE A 159 19.11 5.47 0.69
C ILE A 159 18.87 6.98 0.66
N ASP A 160 18.29 7.48 -0.43
CA ASP A 160 17.69 8.81 -0.47
C ASP A 160 16.19 8.67 -0.16
N PRO A 161 15.69 9.30 0.92
CA PRO A 161 14.29 9.21 1.29
C PRO A 161 13.33 9.71 0.22
N ASN A 162 13.68 10.80 -0.48
CA ASN A 162 12.82 11.40 -1.50
C ASN A 162 12.73 10.51 -2.74
N GLU A 163 13.88 9.98 -3.19
CA GLU A 163 13.96 9.05 -4.31
C GLU A 163 13.18 7.77 -4.03
N LEU A 164 13.34 7.19 -2.83
CA LEU A 164 12.63 5.97 -2.47
C LEU A 164 11.12 6.20 -2.38
N ILE A 165 10.66 7.31 -1.78
CA ILE A 165 9.24 7.68 -1.75
C ILE A 165 8.69 7.83 -3.18
N TYR A 166 9.45 8.49 -4.07
CA TYR A 166 9.07 8.64 -5.47
C TYR A 166 8.95 7.30 -6.18
N HIS A 167 9.93 6.41 -5.97
CA HIS A 167 9.90 5.05 -6.53
C HIS A 167 8.68 4.26 -6.05
N LEU A 168 8.35 4.33 -4.75
CA LEU A 168 7.17 3.68 -4.20
C LEU A 168 5.86 4.24 -4.77
N ALA A 169 5.79 5.54 -5.05
CA ALA A 169 4.62 6.18 -5.65
C ALA A 169 4.34 5.71 -7.08
N GLN A 170 5.32 5.08 -7.75
CA GLN A 170 5.15 4.46 -9.06
C GLN A 170 4.68 2.99 -8.97
N THR A 171 4.46 2.46 -7.76
CA THR A 171 3.98 1.09 -7.57
C THR A 171 2.45 1.04 -7.47
N PRO A 172 1.79 -0.06 -7.90
CA PRO A 172 0.33 -0.15 -7.84
C PRO A 172 -0.24 -0.24 -6.43
N ASP A 173 0.55 -0.62 -5.44
CA ASP A 173 0.05 -0.84 -4.07
C ASP A 173 0.08 0.42 -3.19
N LEU A 174 0.76 1.50 -3.61
CA LEU A 174 0.69 2.75 -2.87
C LEU A 174 -0.59 3.52 -3.23
N PRO A 175 -1.48 3.84 -2.28
CA PRO A 175 -2.64 4.69 -2.53
C PRO A 175 -2.21 6.08 -2.99
N LEU A 176 -2.67 6.50 -4.15
CA LEU A 176 -2.30 7.78 -4.74
C LEU A 176 -3.20 8.91 -4.24
N ILE A 177 -2.57 10.07 -3.99
CA ILE A 177 -3.23 11.32 -3.64
C ILE A 177 -3.57 12.06 -4.94
N SER A 178 -4.85 12.38 -5.13
CA SER A 178 -5.33 13.02 -6.33
C SER A 178 -5.36 14.54 -6.23
N PHE A 179 -5.22 15.22 -7.38
CA PHE A 179 -5.41 16.65 -7.50
C PHE A 179 -6.88 17.06 -7.32
N LYS A 180 -7.11 18.28 -6.82
CA LYS A 180 -8.42 18.94 -6.78
C LYS A 180 -8.61 19.79 -8.03
N GLY A 181 -9.42 19.28 -8.97
CA GLY A 181 -9.77 20.05 -10.16
C GLY A 181 -8.57 20.39 -11.09
N ARG A 182 -8.70 21.48 -11.86
CA ARG A 182 -7.79 21.85 -12.96
C ARG A 182 -6.86 23.03 -12.64
N LYS A 183 -6.32 23.12 -11.45
CA LYS A 183 -5.32 24.16 -11.14
C LYS A 183 -3.94 23.78 -11.67
N SER A 184 -3.02 24.75 -11.69
CA SER A 184 -1.63 24.54 -12.06
C SER A 184 -0.98 23.43 -11.21
N LYS A 185 -0.18 22.62 -11.86
CA LYS A 185 0.65 21.57 -11.25
C LYS A 185 2.10 22.03 -11.01
N ASP A 186 2.41 23.29 -11.32
CA ASP A 186 3.75 23.85 -11.19
C ASP A 186 4.30 23.76 -9.76
N PRO A 187 3.52 24.00 -8.67
CA PRO A 187 4.04 23.84 -7.32
C PRO A 187 4.55 22.44 -7.02
N VAL A 188 3.91 21.39 -7.59
CA VAL A 188 4.37 20.00 -7.46
C VAL A 188 5.68 19.82 -8.23
N ARG A 189 5.77 20.32 -9.46
CA ARG A 189 6.98 20.23 -10.29
C ARG A 189 8.17 20.94 -9.62
N GLU A 190 7.96 22.15 -9.10
CA GLU A 190 8.99 22.93 -8.40
C GLU A 190 9.48 22.21 -7.14
N LYS A 191 8.55 21.63 -6.37
CA LYS A 191 8.91 20.87 -5.17
C LYS A 191 9.69 19.59 -5.50
N LEU A 192 9.31 18.85 -6.53
CA LEU A 192 10.08 17.69 -6.99
C LEU A 192 11.49 18.11 -7.36
N ALA A 193 11.64 19.14 -8.19
CA ALA A 193 12.94 19.63 -8.62
C ALA A 193 13.81 20.06 -7.42
N SER A 194 13.24 20.80 -6.46
CA SER A 194 13.95 21.19 -5.23
C SER A 194 14.28 20.02 -4.31
N SER A 195 13.62 18.87 -4.48
CA SER A 195 13.88 17.62 -3.76
C SER A 195 14.84 16.67 -4.51
N GLY A 196 15.46 17.15 -5.61
CA GLY A 196 16.38 16.35 -6.42
C GLY A 196 15.70 15.37 -7.39
N LEU A 197 14.37 15.49 -7.59
CA LEU A 197 13.59 14.60 -8.41
C LEU A 197 13.16 15.27 -9.72
N PHE A 198 13.05 14.46 -10.78
CA PHE A 198 12.60 14.94 -12.08
C PHE A 198 11.47 14.04 -12.62
N ALA A 199 10.41 14.67 -13.13
CA ALA A 199 9.31 14.00 -13.80
C ALA A 199 8.94 14.74 -15.09
N LEU A 200 8.74 14.00 -16.18
CA LEU A 200 8.30 14.57 -17.46
C LEU A 200 6.86 15.11 -17.33
N ASP A 201 5.98 14.26 -16.81
CA ASP A 201 4.59 14.60 -16.55
C ASP A 201 4.32 14.66 -15.06
N ILE A 202 3.36 15.52 -14.68
CA ILE A 202 2.93 15.64 -13.29
C ILE A 202 1.54 15.03 -13.15
N GLY A 203 1.48 13.89 -12.46
CA GLY A 203 0.29 13.12 -12.17
C GLY A 203 0.07 12.90 -10.66
N ASN A 204 -0.79 11.94 -10.34
CA ASN A 204 -1.05 11.57 -8.95
C ASN A 204 0.16 10.94 -8.25
N PRO A 205 1.05 10.15 -8.91
CA PRO A 205 2.29 9.68 -8.27
C PRO A 205 3.17 10.83 -7.78
N GLU A 206 3.37 11.87 -8.58
CA GLU A 206 4.17 13.05 -8.25
C GLU A 206 3.52 13.86 -7.13
N ALA A 207 2.19 14.04 -7.18
CA ALA A 207 1.43 14.67 -6.10
C ALA A 207 1.56 13.90 -4.78
N THR A 208 1.51 12.57 -4.84
CA THR A 208 1.69 11.69 -3.68
C THR A 208 3.09 11.82 -3.12
N THR A 209 4.11 11.76 -3.97
CA THR A 209 5.52 11.94 -3.59
C THR A 209 5.73 13.24 -2.84
N VAL A 210 5.31 14.36 -3.42
CA VAL A 210 5.46 15.68 -2.79
C VAL A 210 4.71 15.75 -1.46
N SER A 211 3.50 15.22 -1.42
CA SER A 211 2.70 15.20 -0.18
C SER A 211 3.38 14.40 0.93
N LEU A 212 4.01 13.26 0.61
CA LEU A 212 4.72 12.43 1.57
C LEU A 212 6.06 13.05 2.00
N ILE A 213 6.79 13.72 1.09
CA ILE A 213 8.00 14.49 1.43
C ILE A 213 7.65 15.62 2.41
N GLU A 214 6.59 16.36 2.16
CA GLU A 214 6.13 17.43 3.06
C GLU A 214 5.64 16.85 4.40
N TRP A 215 4.96 15.72 4.37
CA TRP A 215 4.48 15.02 5.57
C TRP A 215 5.62 14.61 6.51
N ILE A 216 6.69 14.01 5.98
CA ILE A 216 7.87 13.63 6.79
C ILE A 216 8.71 14.85 7.23
N ASN A 217 8.46 16.02 6.67
CA ASN A 217 9.00 17.31 7.09
C ASN A 217 8.04 18.09 8.01
N GLU A 218 7.04 17.39 8.57
CA GLU A 218 6.10 17.87 9.59
C GLU A 218 5.05 18.86 9.11
N ARG A 219 4.95 19.10 7.80
CA ARG A 219 3.89 19.94 7.27
C ARG A 219 2.53 19.27 7.52
N ASN A 220 1.54 20.05 7.92
CA ASN A 220 0.21 19.51 8.18
C ASN A 220 -0.59 19.31 6.88
N GLU A 221 -1.63 18.47 6.96
CA GLU A 221 -2.42 18.07 5.78
C GLU A 221 -3.09 19.26 5.09
N TYR A 222 -3.57 20.24 5.86
CA TYR A 222 -4.23 21.44 5.33
C TYR A 222 -3.24 22.32 4.56
N GLU A 223 -2.01 22.48 5.05
CA GLU A 223 -0.94 23.20 4.37
C GLU A 223 -0.51 22.51 3.08
N ILE A 224 -0.40 21.16 3.10
CA ILE A 224 -0.10 20.36 1.91
C ILE A 224 -1.21 20.55 0.86
N GLU A 225 -2.48 20.44 1.31
CA GLU A 225 -3.64 20.62 0.46
C GLU A 225 -3.66 21.96 -0.27
N ASN A 226 -3.42 23.04 0.47
CA ASN A 226 -3.44 24.40 -0.10
C ASN A 226 -2.26 24.69 -1.00
N ALA A 227 -1.07 24.19 -0.65
CA ALA A 227 0.14 24.41 -1.43
C ALA A 227 0.12 23.68 -2.79
N TYR A 228 -0.39 22.45 -2.81
CA TYR A 228 -0.28 21.57 -3.97
C TYR A 228 -1.62 21.24 -4.64
N ASN A 229 -2.71 21.81 -4.14
CA ASN A 229 -4.08 21.57 -4.65
C ASN A 229 -4.44 20.08 -4.75
N VAL A 230 -4.17 19.34 -3.70
CA VAL A 230 -4.42 17.89 -3.58
C VAL A 230 -5.48 17.58 -2.52
N TYR A 231 -6.04 16.37 -2.55
CA TYR A 231 -6.93 15.91 -1.47
C TYR A 231 -6.12 15.41 -0.27
N SER A 232 -5.97 16.24 0.74
CA SER A 232 -5.16 15.94 1.92
C SER A 232 -5.71 14.82 2.82
N SER A 233 -7.01 14.53 2.75
CA SER A 233 -7.64 13.45 3.51
C SER A 233 -7.00 12.08 3.28
N SER A 234 -6.36 11.88 2.13
CA SER A 234 -5.65 10.65 1.76
C SER A 234 -4.20 10.61 2.25
N THR A 235 -3.62 11.73 2.74
CA THR A 235 -2.19 11.82 3.07
C THR A 235 -1.79 10.83 4.16
N ARG A 236 -2.55 10.72 5.25
CA ARG A 236 -2.24 9.76 6.33
C ARG A 236 -2.32 8.32 5.87
N ARG A 237 -3.31 7.99 5.04
CA ARG A 237 -3.44 6.64 4.50
C ARG A 237 -2.26 6.32 3.59
N ALA A 238 -1.91 7.21 2.67
CA ALA A 238 -0.75 7.04 1.80
C ALA A 238 0.55 6.93 2.60
N ALA A 239 0.74 7.76 3.62
CA ALA A 239 1.91 7.72 4.50
C ALA A 239 2.00 6.42 5.31
N TYR A 240 0.87 5.92 5.82
CA TYR A 240 0.81 4.64 6.50
C TYR A 240 1.20 3.49 5.58
N GLU A 241 0.60 3.40 4.39
CA GLU A 241 0.93 2.34 3.42
C GLU A 241 2.37 2.47 2.92
N ALA A 242 2.86 3.69 2.66
CA ALA A 242 4.26 3.91 2.33
C ALA A 242 5.19 3.41 3.45
N SER A 243 4.84 3.63 4.72
CA SER A 243 5.63 3.14 5.86
C SER A 243 5.75 1.61 5.88
N LEU A 244 4.68 0.91 5.48
CA LEU A 244 4.69 -0.56 5.38
C LEU A 244 5.48 -1.03 4.15
N LEU A 245 5.39 -0.32 3.01
CA LEU A 245 6.21 -0.59 1.83
C LEU A 245 7.71 -0.37 2.10
N ILE A 246 8.08 0.62 2.90
CA ILE A 246 9.47 0.80 3.38
C ILE A 246 9.93 -0.42 4.21
N LYS A 247 9.08 -0.97 5.06
CA LYS A 247 9.42 -2.21 5.79
C LYS A 247 9.59 -3.40 4.86
N PHE A 248 8.77 -3.51 3.83
CA PHE A 248 8.92 -4.53 2.81
C PHE A 248 10.21 -4.33 2.01
N THR A 249 10.58 -3.08 1.68
CA THR A 249 11.87 -2.73 1.05
C THR A 249 13.05 -3.14 1.93
N LYS A 250 12.99 -2.85 3.24
CA LYS A 250 13.99 -3.30 4.21
C LYS A 250 14.17 -4.82 4.17
N ASN A 251 13.09 -5.57 4.31
CA ASN A 251 13.13 -7.03 4.29
C ASN A 251 13.67 -7.56 2.96
N THR A 252 13.34 -6.89 1.83
CA THR A 252 13.89 -7.23 0.51
C THR A 252 15.40 -7.00 0.46
N MET A 253 15.89 -5.87 0.97
CA MET A 253 17.31 -5.58 1.07
C MET A 253 18.06 -6.57 1.96
N GLU A 254 17.49 -6.96 3.08
CA GLU A 254 18.05 -7.98 3.96
C GLU A 254 18.15 -9.35 3.27
N VAL A 255 17.14 -9.75 2.51
CA VAL A 255 17.19 -10.95 1.65
C VAL A 255 18.30 -10.88 0.59
N LEU A 256 18.62 -9.67 0.11
CA LEU A 256 19.73 -9.43 -0.82
C LEU A 256 21.09 -9.26 -0.12
N GLY A 257 21.15 -9.40 1.21
CA GLY A 257 22.38 -9.25 1.99
C GLY A 257 22.80 -7.80 2.29
N LYS A 258 21.94 -6.82 2.01
CA LYS A 258 22.19 -5.38 2.20
C LYS A 258 21.68 -4.89 3.57
N TYR A 259 22.20 -5.42 4.67
CA TYR A 259 21.78 -5.11 6.05
C TYR A 259 22.17 -3.69 6.51
N ASN A 260 23.16 -3.07 5.88
CA ASN A 260 23.66 -1.74 6.21
C ASN A 260 22.58 -0.64 6.09
N PHE A 261 21.53 -0.86 5.30
CA PHE A 261 20.43 0.09 5.10
C PHE A 261 19.26 -0.09 6.09
N SER A 262 19.28 -1.13 6.90
CA SER A 262 18.14 -1.47 7.77
C SER A 262 17.75 -0.33 8.72
N LYS A 263 18.75 0.37 9.28
CA LYS A 263 18.51 1.49 10.21
C LYS A 263 17.86 2.69 9.52
N ASP A 264 18.37 3.08 8.36
CA ASP A 264 17.86 4.22 7.59
C ASP A 264 16.41 3.96 7.15
N LEU A 265 16.10 2.72 6.74
CA LEU A 265 14.75 2.31 6.35
C LEU A 265 13.81 2.25 7.55
N ASP A 266 14.26 1.82 8.74
CA ASP A 266 13.46 1.88 9.97
C ASP A 266 13.13 3.33 10.34
N PHE A 267 14.08 4.25 10.23
CA PHE A 267 13.84 5.68 10.44
C PHE A 267 12.87 6.26 9.43
N LEU A 268 13.05 5.97 8.14
CA LEU A 268 12.15 6.46 7.10
C LEU A 268 10.72 5.90 7.28
N SER A 269 10.59 4.62 7.62
CA SER A 269 9.29 4.03 7.96
C SER A 269 8.61 4.75 9.13
N ALA A 270 9.37 5.06 10.20
CA ALA A 270 8.84 5.80 11.35
C ALA A 270 8.47 7.24 10.97
N ARG A 271 9.29 7.94 10.18
CA ARG A 271 8.99 9.29 9.68
C ARG A 271 7.69 9.32 8.90
N LEU A 272 7.46 8.36 8.01
CA LEU A 272 6.22 8.24 7.25
C LEU A 272 5.03 7.96 8.17
N TYR A 273 5.15 6.99 9.08
CA TYR A 273 4.08 6.59 9.98
C TYR A 273 3.61 7.73 10.89
N TYR A 274 4.55 8.47 11.49
CA TYR A 274 4.25 9.54 12.46
C TYR A 274 4.14 10.93 11.83
N GLY A 275 4.64 11.14 10.62
CA GLY A 275 4.74 12.44 9.95
C GLY A 275 5.69 13.38 10.66
N VAL A 276 6.93 12.96 10.87
CA VAL A 276 7.94 13.64 11.70
C VAL A 276 9.31 13.65 11.06
N LYS A 277 10.14 14.59 11.48
CA LYS A 277 11.58 14.58 11.23
C LYS A 277 12.26 13.56 12.13
N GLU A 278 13.52 13.27 11.85
CA GLU A 278 14.28 12.21 12.49
C GLU A 278 14.53 12.46 13.97
N ASP A 279 14.79 13.70 14.36
CA ASP A 279 15.13 14.16 15.71
C ASP A 279 14.04 13.85 16.77
N ILE A 280 12.75 13.83 16.37
CA ILE A 280 11.66 13.54 17.31
C ILE A 280 11.13 12.10 17.25
N ILE A 281 11.70 11.24 16.39
CA ILE A 281 11.30 9.83 16.32
C ILE A 281 11.37 9.12 17.68
N PRO A 282 12.48 9.24 18.47
CA PRO A 282 12.56 8.59 19.76
C PRO A 282 11.38 8.93 20.67
N LEU A 283 10.99 10.20 20.70
CA LEU A 283 9.88 10.68 21.52
C LEU A 283 8.53 10.13 21.09
N VAL A 284 8.21 10.19 19.78
CA VAL A 284 6.88 9.75 19.30
C VAL A 284 6.74 8.23 19.33
N VAL A 285 7.83 7.48 19.26
CA VAL A 285 7.86 6.02 19.38
C VAL A 285 7.84 5.60 20.84
N GLY A 286 8.66 6.23 21.67
CA GLY A 286 8.88 5.81 23.06
C GLY A 286 7.80 6.29 24.02
N VAL A 287 7.14 7.42 23.74
CA VAL A 287 6.12 8.01 24.64
C VAL A 287 4.73 7.85 24.09
N LYS A 288 3.96 6.91 24.63
CA LYS A 288 2.57 6.67 24.23
C LYS A 288 1.72 7.94 24.33
N ARG A 289 0.89 8.21 23.33
CA ARG A 289 -0.02 9.36 23.24
C ARG A 289 0.67 10.72 23.07
N LEU A 290 1.96 10.76 22.85
CA LEU A 290 2.66 11.96 22.47
C LEU A 290 2.52 12.16 20.93
N GLY A 291 1.64 13.07 20.52
CA GLY A 291 1.47 13.40 19.10
C GLY A 291 2.60 14.29 18.60
N ARG A 292 2.85 14.26 17.26
CA ARG A 292 3.96 14.97 16.59
C ARG A 292 4.11 16.44 16.96
N LYS A 293 3.00 17.21 17.05
CA LYS A 293 3.05 18.65 17.41
C LYS A 293 3.63 18.87 18.81
N ARG A 294 3.19 18.09 19.79
CA ARG A 294 3.72 18.20 21.16
C ARG A 294 5.16 17.75 21.24
N ALA A 295 5.53 16.68 20.53
CA ALA A 295 6.92 16.22 20.45
C ALA A 295 7.82 17.30 19.83
N ARG A 296 7.38 17.95 18.75
CA ARG A 296 8.11 19.06 18.14
C ARG A 296 8.27 20.24 19.11
N ASN A 297 7.21 20.67 19.78
CA ASN A 297 7.28 21.75 20.76
C ASN A 297 8.24 21.44 21.92
N ILE A 298 8.34 20.17 22.34
CA ILE A 298 9.30 19.75 23.38
C ILE A 298 10.72 19.97 22.87
N VAL A 299 11.05 19.44 21.70
CA VAL A 299 12.42 19.51 21.16
C VAL A 299 12.81 20.95 20.82
N ASP A 300 11.88 21.75 20.28
CA ASP A 300 12.13 23.16 19.97
C ASP A 300 12.43 23.99 21.23
N ILE A 301 11.85 23.65 22.38
CA ILE A 301 12.04 24.40 23.65
C ILE A 301 13.21 23.83 24.45
N PHE A 302 13.36 22.53 24.55
CA PHE A 302 14.27 21.85 25.45
C PHE A 302 15.43 21.10 24.76
N GLY A 303 15.38 20.98 23.42
CA GLY A 303 16.34 20.16 22.68
C GLY A 303 16.00 18.66 22.75
N GLU A 304 16.90 17.85 22.23
CA GLU A 304 16.71 16.37 22.16
C GLU A 304 16.99 15.68 23.51
N ASP A 305 17.92 16.21 24.32
CA ASP A 305 18.23 15.66 25.66
C ASP A 305 17.30 16.25 26.73
N LEU A 306 16.33 15.44 27.13
CA LEU A 306 15.31 15.83 28.11
C LEU A 306 15.66 15.46 29.55
N ARG A 307 16.79 14.77 29.81
CA ARG A 307 17.23 14.35 31.14
C ARG A 307 17.39 15.49 32.15
N PRO A 308 17.88 16.69 31.76
CA PRO A 308 18.04 17.80 32.69
C PRO A 308 16.74 18.42 33.21
N TYR A 309 15.60 18.16 32.56
CA TYR A 309 14.36 18.88 32.83
C TYR A 309 13.42 18.10 33.75
N SER A 310 12.73 18.84 34.64
CA SER A 310 11.75 18.27 35.58
C SER A 310 10.37 18.10 34.94
N GLU A 311 9.52 17.28 35.58
CA GLU A 311 8.13 17.11 35.15
C GLU A 311 7.35 18.45 35.14
N GLU A 312 7.61 19.34 36.10
CA GLU A 312 6.96 20.67 36.17
C GLU A 312 7.38 21.56 34.99
N GLN A 313 8.64 21.45 34.56
CA GLN A 313 9.10 22.20 33.38
C GLN A 313 8.44 21.68 32.10
N LEU A 314 8.34 20.38 31.94
CA LEU A 314 7.66 19.74 30.79
C LEU A 314 6.17 20.10 30.75
N GLN A 315 5.49 20.24 31.91
CA GLN A 315 4.09 20.64 32.00
C GLN A 315 3.81 22.09 31.54
N LYS A 316 4.84 22.93 31.40
CA LYS A 316 4.67 24.30 30.87
C LYS A 316 4.37 24.32 29.37
N ILE A 317 4.60 23.20 28.67
CA ILE A 317 4.26 23.07 27.27
C ILE A 317 2.76 22.81 27.13
N GLU A 318 2.12 23.54 26.22
CA GLU A 318 0.69 23.39 25.93
C GLU A 318 0.34 21.94 25.56
N GLY A 319 -0.69 21.41 26.22
CA GLY A 319 -1.18 20.05 25.99
C GLY A 319 -0.37 18.94 26.64
N ILE A 320 0.60 19.26 27.53
CA ILE A 320 1.32 18.32 28.35
C ILE A 320 0.84 18.38 29.81
N GLY A 321 -0.03 17.46 30.18
CA GLY A 321 -0.49 17.31 31.55
C GLY A 321 0.44 16.40 32.39
N PRO A 322 0.20 16.30 33.74
CA PRO A 322 1.08 15.57 34.67
C PRO A 322 1.41 14.13 34.25
N LYS A 323 0.41 13.39 33.78
CA LYS A 323 0.61 12.00 33.34
C LYS A 323 1.57 11.88 32.15
N LEU A 324 1.45 12.80 31.18
CA LEU A 324 2.29 12.80 29.99
C LEU A 324 3.70 13.28 30.32
N ALA A 325 3.83 14.34 31.15
CA ALA A 325 5.12 14.83 31.62
C ALA A 325 5.92 13.73 32.34
N LYS A 326 5.25 12.98 33.23
CA LYS A 326 5.85 11.82 33.92
C LYS A 326 6.31 10.75 32.91
N SER A 327 5.50 10.42 31.89
CA SER A 327 5.88 9.43 30.87
C SER A 327 7.06 9.90 30.02
N ILE A 328 7.15 11.20 29.70
CA ILE A 328 8.27 11.80 28.98
C ILE A 328 9.53 11.73 29.81
N LYS A 329 9.44 12.10 31.11
CA LYS A 329 10.58 12.05 32.01
C LYS A 329 11.11 10.63 32.22
N GLN A 330 10.22 9.65 32.43
CA GLN A 330 10.59 8.24 32.52
C GLN A 330 11.27 7.74 31.23
N PHE A 331 10.78 8.17 30.07
CA PHE A 331 11.43 7.84 28.80
C PHE A 331 12.83 8.46 28.73
N ALA A 332 12.98 9.75 29.04
CA ALA A 332 14.26 10.46 29.00
C ALA A 332 15.31 9.87 29.94
N ASP A 333 14.91 9.44 31.14
CA ASP A 333 15.82 8.85 32.12
C ASP A 333 16.28 7.41 31.77
N ASN A 334 15.57 6.74 30.85
CA ASN A 334 15.86 5.37 30.39
C ASN A 334 16.48 5.33 28.96
N TYR A 335 16.50 6.44 28.25
CA TYR A 335 17.05 6.58 26.91
C TYR A 335 18.45 7.20 26.92
#